data_6f4dc240f204673fd623184b99873609
#
_entry.id   6f4dc240f204673fd623184b99873609
#
_cell.length_a   1.000
_cell.length_b   1.000
_cell.length_c   1.000
_cell.angle_alpha   90.00
_cell.angle_beta   90.00
_cell.angle_gamma   90.00
#
_symmetry.space_group_name_H-M   'P 1'
#
loop_
_entity.id
_entity.type
_entity.pdbx_description
1 polymer ?
#
loop_
_entity_poly.entity_id
_entity_poly.type
_entity_poly.pdbx_seq_one_letter_code
_entity_poly.pdbx_strand_id
1 'polypeptide(L)'
;MRQLLCLAAAALLSACAQQAPVKLYSGAEQPTSQVLVVEMPNTLEVLNINGQPAPEANRMVGNSLRQLELQPGKYRINAYFENGYDVGGGLSHEIVRTRSATFLVNGQAGDVWRLEIDEPSNLREAEA
;
A
#
# COMPACT_ATOMS: atom_id res chain seq x y z
N MET A 1 3.98 -8.60 -41.32
CA MET A 1 2.84 -7.88 -40.74
C MET A 1 2.10 -8.68 -39.67
N ARG A 2 1.79 -9.96 -39.87
CA ARG A 2 1.11 -10.77 -38.85
C ARG A 2 1.88 -10.94 -37.56
N GLN A 3 3.23 -11.04 -37.63
CA GLN A 3 4.08 -11.20 -36.43
C GLN A 3 4.16 -9.93 -35.59
N LEU A 4 4.10 -8.75 -36.21
CA LEU A 4 4.10 -7.47 -35.51
C LEU A 4 2.81 -7.23 -34.72
N LEU A 5 1.65 -7.68 -35.27
CA LEU A 5 0.37 -7.61 -34.59
C LEU A 5 0.29 -8.50 -33.34
N CYS A 6 0.88 -9.70 -33.40
CA CYS A 6 0.94 -10.60 -32.24
C CYS A 6 1.82 -10.04 -31.11
N LEU A 7 2.94 -9.41 -31.44
CA LEU A 7 3.82 -8.78 -30.47
C LEU A 7 3.18 -7.57 -29.78
N ALA A 8 2.42 -6.77 -30.51
CA ALA A 8 1.69 -5.64 -29.95
C ALA A 8 0.56 -6.10 -29.00
N ALA A 9 -0.15 -7.18 -29.33
CA ALA A 9 -1.18 -7.73 -28.47
C ALA A 9 -0.60 -8.32 -27.17
N ALA A 10 0.55 -9.00 -27.24
CA ALA A 10 1.22 -9.54 -26.07
C ALA A 10 1.71 -8.43 -25.12
N ALA A 11 2.21 -7.32 -25.65
CA ALA A 11 2.64 -6.17 -24.84
C ALA A 11 1.47 -5.51 -24.11
N LEU A 12 0.30 -5.41 -24.74
CA LEU A 12 -0.91 -4.86 -24.11
C LEU A 12 -1.42 -5.77 -22.98
N LEU A 13 -1.37 -7.08 -23.14
CA LEU A 13 -1.80 -8.04 -22.13
C LEU A 13 -0.89 -7.99 -20.89
N SER A 14 0.43 -7.85 -21.06
CA SER A 14 1.36 -7.75 -19.93
C SER A 14 1.19 -6.44 -19.16
N ALA A 15 0.84 -5.33 -19.81
CA ALA A 15 0.57 -4.06 -19.16
C ALA A 15 -0.68 -4.11 -18.27
N CYS A 16 -1.70 -4.88 -18.64
CA CYS A 16 -2.94 -5.04 -17.85
C CYS A 16 -2.76 -5.90 -16.61
N ALA A 17 -1.71 -6.72 -16.53
CA ALA A 17 -1.45 -7.61 -15.40
C ALA A 17 -0.75 -6.93 -14.22
N GLN A 18 -0.18 -5.75 -14.40
CA GLN A 18 0.52 -5.01 -13.35
C GLN A 18 -0.42 -4.01 -12.68
N GLN A 19 -0.47 -4.07 -11.34
CA GLN A 19 -1.24 -3.12 -10.55
C GLN A 19 -0.41 -1.84 -10.39
N ALA A 20 -1.02 -0.69 -10.72
CA ALA A 20 -0.35 0.59 -10.63
C ALA A 20 -0.20 1.04 -9.18
N PRO A 21 0.98 1.53 -8.75
CA PRO A 21 1.14 2.17 -7.45
C PRO A 21 0.25 3.42 -7.31
N VAL A 22 -0.02 3.80 -6.06
CA VAL A 22 -0.79 5.00 -5.76
C VAL A 22 0.13 6.22 -5.81
N LYS A 23 -0.12 7.12 -6.74
CA LYS A 23 0.63 8.37 -6.89
C LYS A 23 0.09 9.42 -5.92
N LEU A 24 0.92 9.89 -5.00
CA LEU A 24 0.54 10.89 -3.98
C LEU A 24 1.25 12.25 -4.17
N TYR A 25 1.77 12.52 -5.33
CA TYR A 25 2.38 13.81 -5.67
C TYR A 25 1.64 14.44 -6.85
N SER A 26 1.73 15.75 -6.99
CA SER A 26 1.11 16.49 -8.09
C SER A 26 2.01 16.51 -9.33
N GLY A 27 1.41 16.76 -10.47
CA GLY A 27 2.11 16.84 -11.74
C GLY A 27 2.16 15.52 -12.50
N ALA A 28 2.99 15.48 -13.53
CA ALA A 28 3.13 14.31 -14.39
C ALA A 28 3.76 13.13 -13.63
N GLU A 29 3.42 11.93 -14.03
CA GLU A 29 3.99 10.70 -13.48
C GLU A 29 5.51 10.66 -13.73
N GLN A 30 6.25 10.34 -12.66
CA GLN A 30 7.71 10.24 -12.70
C GLN A 30 8.14 8.78 -12.66
N PRO A 31 9.31 8.42 -13.23
CA PRO A 31 9.84 7.08 -13.12
C PRO A 31 10.20 6.74 -11.67
N THR A 32 10.16 5.45 -11.33
CA THR A 32 10.42 4.97 -9.96
C THR A 32 11.82 5.35 -9.45
N SER A 33 12.77 5.58 -10.34
CA SER A 33 14.12 6.05 -9.99
C SER A 33 14.15 7.48 -9.44
N GLN A 34 13.07 8.26 -9.61
CA GLN A 34 12.98 9.65 -9.20
C GLN A 34 12.00 9.89 -8.06
N VAL A 35 11.33 8.86 -7.59
CA VAL A 35 10.35 8.94 -6.51
C VAL A 35 10.76 8.09 -5.33
N LEU A 36 10.15 8.36 -4.17
CA LEU A 36 10.22 7.51 -3.01
C LEU A 36 9.01 6.56 -3.04
N VAL A 37 9.26 5.27 -2.92
CA VAL A 37 8.18 4.27 -2.83
C VAL A 37 8.07 3.81 -1.38
N VAL A 38 6.85 3.85 -0.84
CA VAL A 38 6.54 3.31 0.47
C VAL A 38 5.58 2.14 0.30
N GLU A 39 6.03 0.96 0.67
CA GLU A 39 5.22 -0.26 0.64
C GLU A 39 4.62 -0.54 2.01
N MET A 40 3.40 -1.01 2.05
CA MET A 40 2.72 -1.39 3.28
C MET A 40 1.68 -2.47 3.02
N PRO A 41 1.39 -3.33 4.02
CA PRO A 41 0.31 -4.30 3.86
C PRO A 41 -1.05 -3.61 3.81
N ASN A 42 -2.02 -4.25 3.14
CA ASN A 42 -3.39 -3.72 3.03
C ASN A 42 -4.11 -3.62 4.38
N THR A 43 -3.60 -4.25 5.41
CA THR A 43 -4.12 -4.18 6.78
C THR A 43 -3.73 -2.88 7.50
N LEU A 44 -2.80 -2.11 6.96
CA LEU A 44 -2.50 -0.77 7.46
C LEU A 44 -3.37 0.27 6.75
N GLU A 45 -4.10 1.05 7.53
CA GLU A 45 -4.89 2.18 7.05
C GLU A 45 -4.20 3.50 7.39
N VAL A 46 -3.95 4.31 6.39
CA VAL A 46 -3.29 5.61 6.56
C VAL A 46 -4.32 6.65 6.99
N LEU A 47 -4.10 7.27 8.15
CA LEU A 47 -4.92 8.38 8.64
C LEU A 47 -4.50 9.70 8.01
N ASN A 48 -3.20 9.98 8.03
CA ASN A 48 -2.65 11.19 7.45
C ASN A 48 -1.18 11.02 7.11
N ILE A 49 -0.69 11.90 6.25
CA ILE A 49 0.73 12.03 5.92
C ILE A 49 1.09 13.49 6.16
N ASN A 50 2.06 13.72 7.04
CA ASN A 50 2.46 15.08 7.48
C ASN A 50 1.27 15.92 7.97
N GLY A 51 0.32 15.29 8.67
CA GLY A 51 -0.86 15.95 9.20
C GLY A 51 -1.99 16.19 8.19
N GLN A 52 -1.81 15.80 6.93
CA GLN A 52 -2.84 15.95 5.89
C GLN A 52 -3.54 14.62 5.62
N PRO A 53 -4.87 14.57 5.59
CA PRO A 53 -5.58 13.36 5.21
C PRO A 53 -5.16 12.90 3.81
N ALA A 54 -4.95 11.61 3.64
CA ALA A 54 -4.53 11.02 2.37
C ALA A 54 -5.38 9.78 2.06
N PRO A 55 -6.67 9.94 1.77
CA PRO A 55 -7.58 8.80 1.56
C PRO A 55 -7.18 7.94 0.36
N GLU A 56 -6.51 8.50 -0.63
CA GLU A 56 -6.01 7.76 -1.79
C GLU A 56 -4.99 6.69 -1.40
N ALA A 57 -4.27 6.91 -0.29
CA ALA A 57 -3.30 5.95 0.22
C ALA A 57 -3.92 4.62 0.66
N ASN A 58 -5.24 4.59 0.89
CA ASN A 58 -5.96 3.41 1.37
C ASN A 58 -6.63 2.61 0.26
N ARG A 59 -6.29 2.89 -0.99
CA ARG A 59 -6.84 2.13 -2.11
C ARG A 59 -6.43 0.67 -2.01
N MET A 60 -7.42 -0.22 -2.01
CA MET A 60 -7.18 -1.65 -2.03
C MET A 60 -6.65 -2.07 -3.39
N VAL A 61 -5.50 -2.73 -3.41
CA VAL A 61 -4.84 -3.19 -4.62
C VAL A 61 -4.56 -4.69 -4.48
N GLY A 62 -5.53 -5.51 -4.85
CA GLY A 62 -5.43 -6.96 -4.76
C GLY A 62 -5.11 -7.47 -3.35
N ASN A 63 -4.37 -8.56 -3.25
CA ASN A 63 -3.97 -9.18 -1.97
C ASN A 63 -2.51 -8.90 -1.62
N SER A 64 -1.84 -8.04 -2.36
CA SER A 64 -0.42 -7.77 -2.20
C SER A 64 -0.16 -6.51 -1.40
N LEU A 65 1.10 -6.16 -1.29
CA LEU A 65 1.52 -4.93 -0.65
C LEU A 65 1.01 -3.72 -1.44
N ARG A 66 0.51 -2.72 -0.72
CA ARG A 66 0.16 -1.43 -1.29
C ARG A 66 1.42 -0.61 -1.46
N GLN A 67 1.58 0.03 -2.61
CA GLN A 67 2.74 0.87 -2.91
C GLN A 67 2.28 2.31 -3.06
N LEU A 68 2.88 3.21 -2.30
CA LEU A 68 2.65 4.65 -2.39
C LEU A 68 3.87 5.31 -3.03
N GLU A 69 3.66 6.14 -4.03
CA GLU A 69 4.71 6.95 -4.65
C GLU A 69 4.64 8.38 -4.13
N LEU A 70 5.74 8.84 -3.56
CA LEU A 70 5.89 10.16 -2.97
C LEU A 70 7.11 10.86 -3.56
N GLN A 71 7.13 12.19 -3.50
CA GLN A 71 8.36 12.93 -3.77
C GLN A 71 9.42 12.57 -2.70
N PRO A 72 10.72 12.55 -3.05
CA PRO A 72 11.76 12.35 -2.05
C PRO A 72 11.66 13.36 -0.91
N GLY A 73 11.86 12.90 0.32
CA GLY A 73 11.79 13.76 1.48
C GLY A 73 11.49 13.04 2.77
N LYS A 74 11.15 13.81 3.78
CA LYS A 74 10.80 13.34 5.12
C LYS A 74 9.29 13.32 5.27
N TYR A 75 8.76 12.19 5.75
CA TYR A 75 7.34 12.02 5.95
C TYR A 75 7.05 11.44 7.32
N ARG A 76 5.96 11.90 7.91
CA ARG A 76 5.37 11.35 9.10
C ARG A 76 4.03 10.72 8.69
N ILE A 77 3.98 9.39 8.69
CA ILE A 77 2.81 8.63 8.28
C ILE A 77 2.13 8.08 9.51
N ASN A 78 0.92 8.54 9.81
CA ASN A 78 0.09 8.01 10.88
C ASN A 78 -0.86 6.98 10.30
N ALA A 79 -0.79 5.78 10.82
CA ALA A 79 -1.58 4.66 10.34
C ALA A 79 -2.02 3.76 11.49
N TYR A 80 -3.04 2.97 11.27
CA TYR A 80 -3.49 1.96 12.21
C TYR A 80 -3.67 0.62 11.50
N PHE A 81 -3.57 -0.45 12.29
CA PHE A 81 -3.87 -1.79 11.80
C PHE A 81 -5.36 -2.05 11.90
N GLU A 82 -5.93 -2.64 10.84
CA GLU A 82 -7.32 -3.09 10.81
C GLU A 82 -7.39 -4.41 10.07
N ASN A 83 -7.98 -5.41 10.71
CA ASN A 83 -8.19 -6.70 10.06
C ASN A 83 -9.41 -7.39 10.64
N GLY A 84 -10.00 -8.29 9.85
CA GLY A 84 -11.10 -9.12 10.26
C GLY A 84 -10.64 -10.51 10.66
N TYR A 85 -11.25 -11.05 11.70
CA TYR A 85 -10.95 -12.38 12.21
C TYR A 85 -12.23 -13.19 12.36
N ASP A 86 -12.19 -14.44 11.96
CA ASP A 86 -13.30 -15.37 12.13
C ASP A 86 -13.39 -15.81 13.57
N VAL A 87 -14.62 -15.90 14.08
CA VAL A 87 -14.94 -16.29 15.45
C VAL A 87 -15.94 -17.44 15.41
N GLY A 88 -15.80 -18.38 16.34
CA GLY A 88 -16.74 -19.49 16.48
C GLY A 88 -16.76 -20.44 15.29
N GLY A 89 -15.60 -20.81 14.76
CA GLY A 89 -15.49 -21.72 13.62
C GLY A 89 -15.99 -21.15 12.30
N GLY A 90 -15.88 -19.83 12.11
CA GLY A 90 -16.30 -19.14 10.90
C GLY A 90 -17.76 -18.70 10.89
N LEU A 91 -18.46 -18.81 12.03
CA LEU A 91 -19.87 -18.41 12.14
C LEU A 91 -20.05 -16.91 12.30
N SER A 92 -19.04 -16.20 12.76
CA SER A 92 -19.05 -14.73 12.87
C SER A 92 -17.68 -14.17 12.50
N HIS A 93 -17.67 -12.85 12.25
CA HIS A 93 -16.48 -12.15 11.81
C HIS A 93 -16.35 -10.86 12.64
N GLU A 94 -15.21 -10.66 13.27
CA GLU A 94 -14.92 -9.46 14.04
C GLU A 94 -13.80 -8.66 13.40
N ILE A 95 -13.98 -7.34 13.35
CA ILE A 95 -12.98 -6.40 12.86
C ILE A 95 -12.25 -5.82 14.06
N VAL A 96 -10.93 -5.97 14.07
CA VAL A 96 -10.06 -5.41 15.11
C VAL A 96 -9.30 -4.24 14.53
N ARG A 97 -9.31 -3.11 15.24
CA ARG A 97 -8.62 -1.90 14.88
C ARG A 97 -7.71 -1.49 16.04
N THR A 98 -6.43 -1.26 15.74
CA THR A 98 -5.46 -0.83 16.75
C THR A 98 -5.46 0.70 16.89
N ARG A 99 -4.72 1.18 17.88
CA ARG A 99 -4.38 2.60 17.97
C ARG A 99 -3.45 2.95 16.81
N SER A 100 -3.47 4.22 16.41
CA SER A 100 -2.58 4.70 15.38
C SER A 100 -1.12 4.69 15.85
N ALA A 101 -0.23 4.39 14.92
CA ALA A 101 1.20 4.49 15.09
C ALA A 101 1.77 5.51 14.11
N THR A 102 2.88 6.12 14.46
CA THR A 102 3.57 7.06 13.59
C THR A 102 4.82 6.41 13.01
N PHE A 103 4.90 6.40 11.69
CA PHE A 103 6.07 5.93 10.96
C PHE A 103 6.82 7.13 10.41
N LEU A 104 8.12 7.20 10.73
CA LEU A 104 8.99 8.26 10.22
C LEU A 104 9.78 7.72 9.03
N VAL A 105 9.60 8.32 7.88
CA VAL A 105 10.26 7.94 6.63
C VAL A 105 11.10 9.12 6.16
N ASN A 106 12.37 8.86 5.87
CA ASN A 106 13.28 9.84 5.27
C ASN A 106 13.90 9.20 4.05
N GLY A 107 13.27 9.36 2.90
CA GLY A 107 13.62 8.67 1.68
C GLY A 107 14.13 9.57 0.58
N GLN A 108 15.05 9.03 -0.21
CA GLN A 108 15.64 9.68 -1.37
C GLN A 108 15.03 9.13 -2.66
N ALA A 109 15.33 9.77 -3.77
CA ALA A 109 14.92 9.31 -5.09
C ALA A 109 15.40 7.87 -5.33
N GLY A 110 14.49 6.99 -5.75
CA GLY A 110 14.78 5.59 -5.99
C GLY A 110 14.70 4.70 -4.77
N ASP A 111 14.49 5.24 -3.58
CA ASP A 111 14.36 4.44 -2.36
C ASP A 111 13.01 3.72 -2.30
N VAL A 112 13.04 2.53 -1.72
CA VAL A 112 11.84 1.76 -1.36
C VAL A 112 11.87 1.50 0.14
N TRP A 113 10.85 2.00 0.83
CA TRP A 113 10.66 1.80 2.26
C TRP A 113 9.47 0.89 2.48
N ARG A 114 9.60 -0.05 3.40
CA ARG A 114 8.51 -0.96 3.76
C ARG A 114 8.10 -0.72 5.20
N LEU A 115 6.82 -0.40 5.40
CA LEU A 115 6.22 -0.32 6.72
C LEU A 115 5.74 -1.71 7.11
N GLU A 116 6.22 -2.21 8.24
CA GLU A 116 5.90 -3.55 8.73
C GLU A 116 5.32 -3.47 10.13
N ILE A 117 4.42 -4.40 10.41
CA ILE A 117 3.86 -4.61 11.74
C ILE A 117 3.82 -6.11 12.02
N ASP A 118 3.85 -6.47 13.30
CA ASP A 118 3.60 -7.84 13.71
C ASP A 118 2.10 -8.09 13.68
N GLU A 119 1.61 -8.70 12.59
CA GLU A 119 0.19 -8.97 12.43
C GLU A 119 -0.26 -10.12 13.32
N PRO A 120 -1.33 -9.93 14.12
CA PRO A 120 -1.91 -11.04 14.89
C PRO A 120 -2.46 -12.12 13.95
N SER A 121 -2.23 -13.37 14.27
CA SER A 121 -2.70 -14.49 13.46
C SER A 121 -4.15 -14.88 13.77
N ASN A 122 -4.69 -14.42 14.91
CA ASN A 122 -6.06 -14.72 15.33
C ASN A 122 -6.60 -13.59 16.21
N LEU A 123 -7.90 -13.63 16.48
CA LEU A 123 -8.57 -12.61 17.27
C LEU A 123 -8.00 -12.46 18.68
N ARG A 124 -7.62 -13.56 19.33
CA ARG A 124 -7.08 -13.52 20.68
C ARG A 124 -5.75 -12.75 20.75
N GLU A 125 -4.87 -12.96 19.78
CA GLU A 125 -3.63 -12.19 19.67
C GLU A 125 -3.91 -10.72 19.34
N ALA A 126 -4.91 -10.45 18.51
CA ALA A 126 -5.27 -9.10 18.12
C ALA A 126 -5.81 -8.27 19.28
N GLU A 127 -6.51 -8.90 20.22
CA GLU A 127 -7.07 -8.22 21.41
C GLU A 127 -6.04 -8.04 22.54
N ALA A 128 -4.95 -8.75 22.47
CA ALA A 128 -3.85 -8.59 23.42
C ALA A 128 -3.00 -7.34 23.06
#